data_c021d783b2257e70d5b93257084aad11
#
_entry.id   c021d783b2257e70d5b93257084aad11
#
_cell.length_a   1.000
_cell.length_b   1.000
_cell.length_c   1.000
_cell.angle_alpha   90.00
_cell.angle_beta   90.00
_cell.angle_gamma   90.00
#
_symmetry.space_group_name_H-M   'P 1'
#
loop_
_entity.id
_entity.type
_entity.pdbx_description
1 polymer ?
#
loop_
_entity_poly.entity_id
_entity_poly.type
_entity_poly.pdbx_seq_one_letter_code
_entity_poly.pdbx_strand_id
1 'polypeptide(L)'
;YPTLELNVLDLGCGTGLVASTLGRIQGAMVGVDLSMQMIEQAGQHDVYDKFHTVNVLDALVATPDALYNVLTACEVFPYVGDLTQVMPNAFRLILPGGHFIFSCEAAPEADSDLVLKNGLRYQHKLSHVLSLCLAAGFEIQENQALTLFTENGQAVQGFAICAYKPA
;
A
#
# COMPACT_ATOMS: atom_id res chain seq x y z
N TYR A 1 15.48 20.86 3.43
CA TYR A 1 14.18 20.38 3.93
C TYR A 1 14.38 20.00 5.37
N PRO A 2 13.47 20.37 6.28
CA PRO A 2 13.53 19.82 7.62
C PRO A 2 13.44 18.30 7.49
N THR A 3 14.33 17.59 8.14
CA THR A 3 14.30 16.13 8.26
C THR A 3 13.05 15.77 9.06
N LEU A 4 11.98 15.37 8.35
CA LEU A 4 10.76 14.95 9.01
C LEU A 4 11.02 13.60 9.68
N GLU A 5 10.78 13.54 10.98
CA GLU A 5 10.73 12.28 11.70
C GLU A 5 9.43 11.57 11.32
N LEU A 6 9.54 10.56 10.46
CA LEU A 6 8.40 9.83 9.92
C LEU A 6 8.46 8.37 10.32
N ASN A 7 7.38 7.85 10.88
CA ASN A 7 7.18 6.42 11.02
C ASN A 7 6.42 5.90 9.81
N VAL A 8 7.02 4.97 9.09
CA VAL A 8 6.48 4.41 7.84
C VAL A 8 6.27 2.91 8.00
N LEU A 9 5.09 2.44 7.58
CA LEU A 9 4.77 1.01 7.45
C LEU A 9 4.63 0.68 5.96
N ASP A 10 5.54 -0.16 5.46
CA ASP A 10 5.55 -0.63 4.08
C ASP A 10 4.92 -2.03 4.01
N LEU A 11 3.65 -2.07 3.63
CA LEU A 11 2.84 -3.28 3.51
C LEU A 11 3.16 -4.00 2.21
N GLY A 12 3.52 -5.29 2.30
CA GLY A 12 3.97 -6.06 1.14
C GLY A 12 5.27 -5.48 0.58
N CYS A 13 6.26 -5.25 1.43
CA CYS A 13 7.49 -4.54 1.07
C CYS A 13 8.32 -5.24 -0.03
N GLY A 14 8.07 -6.52 -0.29
CA GLY A 14 8.75 -7.28 -1.33
C GLY A 14 10.27 -7.20 -1.18
N THR A 15 10.96 -6.86 -2.26
CA THR A 15 12.41 -6.66 -2.28
C THR A 15 12.86 -5.28 -1.76
N GLY A 16 11.94 -4.45 -1.25
CA GLY A 16 12.25 -3.18 -0.61
C GLY A 16 12.43 -2.00 -1.55
N LEU A 17 11.83 -2.01 -2.75
CA LEU A 17 12.00 -0.95 -3.74
C LEU A 17 11.45 0.40 -3.28
N VAL A 18 10.33 0.42 -2.57
CA VAL A 18 9.73 1.65 -2.05
C VAL A 18 10.70 2.32 -1.07
N ALA A 19 11.14 1.59 -0.05
CA ALA A 19 12.04 2.13 0.95
C ALA A 19 13.43 2.48 0.38
N SER A 20 13.96 1.66 -0.54
CA SER A 20 15.25 1.96 -1.18
C SER A 20 15.19 3.24 -2.04
N THR A 21 14.03 3.53 -2.63
CA THR A 21 13.81 4.77 -3.39
C THR A 21 13.67 5.98 -2.48
N LEU A 22 13.00 5.82 -1.34
CA LEU A 22 12.89 6.89 -0.33
C LEU A 22 14.24 7.16 0.36
N GLY A 23 15.07 6.15 0.49
CA GLY A 23 16.30 6.22 1.28
C GLY A 23 16.05 6.21 2.79
N ARG A 24 17.11 6.43 3.58
CA ARG A 24 16.97 6.51 5.04
C ARG A 24 16.17 7.73 5.46
N ILE A 25 15.23 7.50 6.35
CA ILE A 25 14.40 8.53 6.98
C ILE A 25 14.80 8.71 8.43
N GLN A 26 14.46 9.86 9.02
CA GLN A 26 14.42 10.00 10.48
C GLN A 26 13.08 9.46 10.97
N GLY A 27 13.11 8.57 11.95
CA GLY A 27 11.98 7.77 12.41
C GLY A 27 12.14 6.30 12.00
N ALA A 28 11.09 5.53 12.09
CA ALA A 28 11.12 4.08 11.84
C ALA A 28 10.55 3.71 10.48
N MET A 29 11.28 2.87 9.73
CA MET A 29 10.81 2.17 8.53
C MET A 29 10.56 0.71 8.86
N VAL A 30 9.30 0.29 8.83
CA VAL A 30 8.88 -1.08 9.14
C VAL A 30 8.34 -1.74 7.88
N GLY A 31 8.91 -2.89 7.51
CA GLY A 31 8.47 -3.69 6.36
C GLY A 31 7.62 -4.88 6.79
N VAL A 32 6.59 -5.18 6.02
CA VAL A 32 5.73 -6.36 6.19
C VAL A 32 5.69 -7.13 4.87
N ASP A 33 6.02 -8.40 4.90
CA ASP A 33 5.84 -9.31 3.76
C ASP A 33 5.62 -10.74 4.28
N LEU A 34 4.93 -11.56 3.49
CA LEU A 34 4.71 -12.96 3.81
C LEU A 34 5.92 -13.83 3.45
N SER A 35 6.74 -13.36 2.51
CA SER A 35 7.91 -14.08 2.00
C SER A 35 9.18 -13.68 2.73
N MET A 36 9.74 -14.62 3.49
CA MET A 36 11.03 -14.45 4.16
C MET A 36 12.17 -14.15 3.17
N GLN A 37 12.13 -14.76 1.99
CA GLN A 37 13.12 -14.51 0.93
C GLN A 37 13.06 -13.06 0.42
N MET A 38 11.87 -12.48 0.30
CA MET A 38 11.70 -11.06 -0.07
C MET A 38 12.24 -10.15 1.03
N ILE A 39 11.95 -10.45 2.29
CA ILE A 39 12.46 -9.72 3.45
C ILE A 39 14.00 -9.74 3.51
N GLU A 40 14.62 -10.88 3.25
CA GLU A 40 16.08 -10.98 3.19
C GLU A 40 16.68 -10.07 2.10
N GLN A 41 16.05 -9.99 0.93
CA GLN A 41 16.48 -9.07 -0.13
C GLN A 41 16.24 -7.60 0.27
N ALA A 42 15.08 -7.28 0.83
CA ALA A 42 14.77 -5.93 1.32
C ALA A 42 15.77 -5.46 2.39
N GLY A 43 16.20 -6.36 3.25
CA GLY A 43 17.21 -6.10 4.29
C GLY A 43 18.57 -5.66 3.75
N GLN A 44 18.91 -6.04 2.52
CA GLN A 44 20.19 -5.67 1.90
C GLN A 44 20.30 -4.17 1.57
N HIS A 45 19.16 -3.47 1.47
CA HIS A 45 19.16 -2.02 1.23
C HIS A 45 19.54 -1.20 2.48
N ASP A 46 19.53 -1.81 3.67
CA ASP A 46 19.88 -1.15 4.94
C ASP A 46 19.06 0.13 5.23
N VAL A 47 17.78 0.12 4.86
CA VAL A 47 16.84 1.24 5.06
C VAL A 47 15.68 0.90 5.99
N TYR A 48 15.43 -0.38 6.27
CA TYR A 48 14.41 -0.83 7.21
C TYR A 48 15.00 -1.02 8.61
N ASP A 49 14.25 -0.59 9.62
CA ASP A 49 14.59 -0.80 11.02
C ASP A 49 14.05 -2.13 11.55
N LYS A 50 12.94 -2.61 10.97
CA LYS A 50 12.26 -3.84 11.40
C LYS A 50 11.47 -4.46 10.27
N PHE A 51 11.35 -5.80 10.33
CA PHE A 51 10.47 -6.58 9.47
C PHE A 51 9.51 -7.46 10.26
N HIS A 52 8.32 -7.68 9.69
CA HIS A 52 7.37 -8.67 10.15
C HIS A 52 7.02 -9.62 8.99
N THR A 53 7.22 -10.92 9.22
CA THR A 53 6.85 -11.98 8.27
C THR A 53 5.42 -12.42 8.57
N VAL A 54 4.45 -11.66 8.08
CA VAL A 54 3.01 -11.89 8.29
C VAL A 54 2.21 -11.46 7.07
N ASN A 55 0.98 -11.95 6.98
CA ASN A 55 0.02 -11.50 5.99
C ASN A 55 -0.33 -10.01 6.20
N VAL A 56 -0.52 -9.27 5.13
CA VAL A 56 -0.84 -7.82 5.17
C VAL A 56 -2.12 -7.53 5.97
N LEU A 57 -3.18 -8.34 5.81
CA LEU A 57 -4.43 -8.16 6.56
C LEU A 57 -4.23 -8.42 8.05
N ASP A 58 -3.48 -9.45 8.41
CA ASP A 58 -3.16 -9.76 9.81
C ASP A 58 -2.32 -8.64 10.43
N ALA A 59 -1.35 -8.10 9.70
CA ALA A 59 -0.55 -6.96 10.14
C ALA A 59 -1.43 -5.73 10.40
N LEU A 60 -2.34 -5.42 9.47
CA LEU A 60 -3.26 -4.29 9.61
C LEU A 60 -4.15 -4.42 10.86
N VAL A 61 -4.68 -5.61 11.11
CA VAL A 61 -5.56 -5.86 12.27
C VAL A 61 -4.80 -5.83 13.59
N ALA A 62 -3.61 -6.42 13.64
CA ALA A 62 -2.82 -6.57 14.87
C ALA A 62 -2.06 -5.30 15.28
N THR A 63 -1.83 -4.36 14.37
CA THR A 63 -1.09 -3.13 14.65
C THR A 63 -1.91 -2.15 15.49
N PRO A 64 -1.35 -1.52 16.52
CA PRO A 64 -2.03 -0.50 17.33
C PRO A 64 -2.43 0.74 16.54
N ASP A 65 -3.42 1.48 17.05
CA ASP A 65 -3.92 2.72 16.47
C ASP A 65 -2.87 3.84 16.46
N ALA A 66 -2.99 4.73 15.46
CA ALA A 66 -2.28 6.00 15.39
C ALA A 66 -0.76 5.87 15.65
N LEU A 67 -0.10 5.00 14.91
CA LEU A 67 1.32 4.67 15.08
C LEU A 67 2.21 5.19 13.95
N TYR A 68 1.66 5.34 12.75
CA TYR A 68 2.42 5.66 11.55
C TYR A 68 1.99 6.99 10.91
N ASN A 69 2.97 7.72 10.38
CA ASN A 69 2.73 8.92 9.56
C ASN A 69 2.37 8.54 8.13
N VAL A 70 2.95 7.46 7.63
CA VAL A 70 2.74 6.99 6.26
C VAL A 70 2.57 5.46 6.25
N LEU A 71 1.55 5.00 5.55
CA LEU A 71 1.44 3.62 5.08
C LEU A 71 1.70 3.59 3.58
N THR A 72 2.44 2.58 3.11
CA THR A 72 2.59 2.27 1.70
C THR A 72 2.11 0.86 1.39
N ALA A 73 1.51 0.65 0.22
CA ALA A 73 1.10 -0.66 -0.28
C ALA A 73 1.20 -0.66 -1.82
N CYS A 74 2.44 -0.70 -2.33
CA CYS A 74 2.72 -0.66 -3.76
C CYS A 74 2.75 -2.08 -4.34
N GLU A 75 1.89 -2.34 -5.34
CA GLU A 75 1.71 -3.65 -5.98
C GLU A 75 1.30 -4.79 -5.04
N VAL A 76 0.55 -4.48 -3.99
CA VAL A 76 0.07 -5.43 -2.98
C VAL A 76 -1.36 -5.88 -3.28
N PHE A 77 -2.23 -4.98 -3.64
CA PHE A 77 -3.67 -5.23 -3.79
C PHE A 77 -4.07 -6.06 -5.00
N PRO A 78 -3.23 -6.28 -6.04
CA PRO A 78 -3.47 -7.38 -6.96
C PRO A 78 -3.56 -8.76 -6.30
N TYR A 79 -2.98 -8.92 -5.12
CA TYR A 79 -2.99 -10.18 -4.34
C TYR A 79 -3.94 -10.16 -3.14
N VAL A 80 -4.58 -9.02 -2.89
CA VAL A 80 -5.60 -8.84 -1.87
C VAL A 80 -6.92 -8.50 -2.55
N GLY A 81 -7.90 -9.36 -2.44
CA GLY A 81 -9.18 -9.20 -3.14
C GLY A 81 -10.02 -8.08 -2.52
N ASP A 82 -10.72 -8.38 -1.44
CA ASP A 82 -11.63 -7.43 -0.80
C ASP A 82 -10.88 -6.40 0.04
N LEU A 83 -11.03 -5.12 -0.30
CA LEU A 83 -10.40 -3.99 0.40
C LEU A 83 -11.30 -3.36 1.48
N THR A 84 -12.48 -3.90 1.73
CA THR A 84 -13.42 -3.34 2.73
C THR A 84 -12.86 -3.32 4.15
N GLN A 85 -11.98 -4.25 4.49
CA GLN A 85 -11.28 -4.29 5.78
C GLN A 85 -9.95 -3.53 5.76
N VAL A 86 -9.36 -3.34 4.58
CA VAL A 86 -8.06 -2.66 4.44
C VAL A 86 -8.20 -1.17 4.77
N MET A 87 -9.15 -0.48 4.15
CA MET A 87 -9.28 0.97 4.26
C MET A 87 -9.55 1.47 5.68
N PRO A 88 -10.52 0.90 6.45
CA PRO A 88 -10.73 1.33 7.84
C PRO A 88 -9.54 1.00 8.75
N ASN A 89 -8.88 -0.14 8.57
CA ASN A 89 -7.69 -0.46 9.35
C ASN A 89 -6.51 0.46 9.01
N ALA A 90 -6.26 0.74 7.74
CA ALA A 90 -5.24 1.71 7.34
C ALA A 90 -5.51 3.09 7.95
N PHE A 91 -6.77 3.56 7.90
CA PHE A 91 -7.17 4.82 8.51
C PHE A 91 -6.90 4.85 10.02
N ARG A 92 -7.20 3.76 10.71
CA ARG A 92 -6.96 3.62 12.15
C ARG A 92 -5.49 3.71 12.52
N LEU A 93 -4.60 3.08 11.74
CA LEU A 93 -3.16 3.01 12.00
C LEU A 93 -2.44 4.33 11.77
N ILE A 94 -2.96 5.17 10.88
CA ILE A 94 -2.33 6.43 10.49
C ILE A 94 -2.63 7.50 11.54
N LEU A 95 -1.59 8.27 11.87
CA LEU A 95 -1.71 9.49 12.69
C LEU A 95 -2.53 10.55 11.94
N PRO A 96 -3.26 11.42 12.65
CA PRO A 96 -3.86 12.62 12.03
C PRO A 96 -2.81 13.41 11.23
N GLY A 97 -3.15 13.83 10.02
CA GLY A 97 -2.21 14.49 9.10
C GLY A 97 -1.33 13.54 8.29
N GLY A 98 -1.48 12.22 8.45
CA GLY A 98 -0.70 11.23 7.74
C GLY A 98 -1.35 10.74 6.44
N HIS A 99 -0.66 9.84 5.74
CA HIS A 99 -1.01 9.43 4.38
C HIS A 99 -1.01 7.92 4.20
N PHE A 100 -1.89 7.45 3.34
CA PHE A 100 -1.88 6.10 2.79
C PHE A 100 -1.63 6.18 1.28
N ILE A 101 -0.52 5.61 0.81
CA ILE A 101 -0.10 5.63 -0.59
C ILE A 101 -0.10 4.19 -1.10
N PHE A 102 -0.89 3.92 -2.12
CA PHE A 102 -1.03 2.55 -2.63
C PHE A 102 -1.37 2.51 -4.11
N SER A 103 -1.19 1.35 -4.71
CA SER A 103 -1.55 1.08 -6.11
C SER A 103 -2.48 -0.11 -6.24
N CYS A 104 -3.30 -0.10 -7.30
CA CYS A 104 -4.17 -1.20 -7.70
C CYS A 104 -4.03 -1.46 -9.19
N GLU A 105 -4.19 -2.72 -9.60
CA GLU A 105 -4.46 -3.06 -11.00
C GLU A 105 -5.90 -2.65 -11.34
N ALA A 106 -6.08 -1.95 -12.45
CA ALA A 106 -7.37 -1.34 -12.79
C ALA A 106 -8.33 -2.33 -13.45
N ALA A 107 -9.55 -2.43 -12.90
CA ALA A 107 -10.69 -3.03 -13.59
C ALA A 107 -11.43 -1.95 -14.40
N PRO A 108 -12.00 -2.29 -15.60
CA PRO A 108 -12.88 -1.38 -16.31
C PRO A 108 -14.07 -0.93 -15.45
N GLU A 109 -14.50 0.33 -15.58
CA GLU A 109 -15.65 0.87 -14.84
C GLU A 109 -16.97 0.16 -15.13
N ALA A 110 -17.08 -0.49 -16.31
CA ALA A 110 -18.25 -1.29 -16.68
C ALA A 110 -18.29 -2.69 -16.04
N ASP A 111 -17.17 -3.15 -15.49
CA ASP A 111 -17.06 -4.46 -14.83
C ASP A 111 -17.52 -4.40 -13.36
N SER A 112 -17.42 -5.55 -12.69
CA SER A 112 -17.64 -5.64 -11.24
C SER A 112 -16.59 -4.82 -10.47
N ASP A 113 -16.90 -4.45 -9.24
CA ASP A 113 -16.01 -3.68 -8.37
C ASP A 113 -14.66 -4.36 -8.12
N LEU A 114 -14.67 -5.70 -8.14
CA LEU A 114 -13.53 -6.58 -7.98
C LEU A 114 -13.59 -7.68 -9.04
N VAL A 115 -12.50 -7.84 -9.79
CA VAL A 115 -12.40 -8.85 -10.86
C VAL A 115 -11.15 -9.71 -10.62
N LEU A 116 -11.36 -11.03 -10.53
CA LEU A 116 -10.25 -11.99 -10.47
C LEU A 116 -9.82 -12.34 -11.90
N LYS A 117 -8.57 -12.08 -12.22
CA LYS A 117 -7.97 -12.41 -13.52
C LYS A 117 -7.23 -13.75 -13.49
N ASN A 118 -6.99 -14.31 -14.68
CA ASN A 118 -6.12 -15.46 -14.86
C ASN A 118 -4.74 -15.17 -14.22
N GLY A 119 -4.21 -16.12 -13.43
CA GLY A 119 -2.98 -15.94 -12.68
C GLY A 119 -3.20 -15.42 -11.24
N LEU A 120 -4.44 -15.43 -10.76
CA LEU A 120 -4.83 -15.12 -9.37
C LEU A 120 -4.51 -13.69 -8.95
N ARG A 121 -4.55 -12.73 -9.87
CA ARG A 121 -4.49 -11.31 -9.56
C ARG A 121 -5.87 -10.67 -9.61
N TYR A 122 -6.11 -9.78 -8.68
CA TYR A 122 -7.33 -8.98 -8.61
C TYR A 122 -7.13 -7.64 -9.29
N GLN A 123 -8.14 -7.27 -10.09
CA GLN A 123 -8.31 -5.92 -10.59
C GLN A 123 -9.40 -5.23 -9.78
N HIS A 124 -9.18 -3.96 -9.48
CA HIS A 124 -10.08 -3.14 -8.69
C HIS A 124 -10.63 -1.98 -9.52
N LYS A 125 -11.91 -1.73 -9.41
CA LYS A 125 -12.54 -0.57 -10.03
C LYS A 125 -12.14 0.70 -9.26
N LEU A 126 -11.63 1.70 -9.96
CA LEU A 126 -11.16 2.95 -9.33
C LEU A 126 -12.28 3.62 -8.52
N SER A 127 -13.47 3.76 -9.09
CA SER A 127 -14.61 4.40 -8.39
C SER A 127 -14.99 3.68 -7.10
N HIS A 128 -14.92 2.34 -7.09
CA HIS A 128 -15.16 1.56 -5.88
C HIS A 128 -14.08 1.80 -4.81
N VAL A 129 -12.81 1.75 -5.20
CA VAL A 129 -11.69 1.99 -4.27
C VAL A 129 -11.75 3.40 -3.67
N LEU A 130 -12.05 4.42 -4.49
CA LEU A 130 -12.25 5.78 -4.00
C LEU A 130 -13.40 5.86 -2.99
N SER A 131 -14.51 5.17 -3.24
CA SER A 131 -15.64 5.13 -2.30
C SER A 131 -15.28 4.48 -0.97
N LEU A 132 -14.47 3.43 -0.97
CA LEU A 132 -13.97 2.79 0.25
C LEU A 132 -13.05 3.70 1.05
N CYS A 133 -12.16 4.44 0.39
CA CYS A 133 -11.31 5.43 1.05
C CYS A 133 -12.13 6.52 1.73
N LEU A 134 -13.10 7.10 1.01
CA LEU A 134 -13.99 8.16 1.54
C LEU A 134 -14.85 7.64 2.70
N ALA A 135 -15.39 6.43 2.59
CA ALA A 135 -16.18 5.80 3.65
C ALA A 135 -15.34 5.54 4.92
N ALA A 136 -14.04 5.27 4.78
CA ALA A 136 -13.12 5.11 5.91
C ALA A 136 -12.73 6.45 6.57
N GLY A 137 -12.99 7.59 5.92
CA GLY A 137 -12.68 8.93 6.41
C GLY A 137 -11.49 9.62 5.74
N PHE A 138 -10.87 8.99 4.75
CA PHE A 138 -9.80 9.62 3.98
C PHE A 138 -10.30 10.72 3.05
N GLU A 139 -9.45 11.72 2.85
CA GLU A 139 -9.54 12.67 1.73
C GLU A 139 -8.57 12.22 0.63
N ILE A 140 -9.01 12.25 -0.62
CA ILE A 140 -8.16 11.89 -1.75
C ILE A 140 -7.38 13.11 -2.18
N GLN A 141 -6.08 13.12 -1.96
CA GLN A 141 -5.20 14.20 -2.42
C GLN A 141 -4.78 14.02 -3.87
N GLU A 142 -4.54 12.77 -4.29
CA GLU A 142 -4.13 12.45 -5.65
C GLU A 142 -4.62 11.06 -6.04
N ASN A 143 -5.05 10.92 -7.28
CA ASN A 143 -5.15 9.64 -7.95
C ASN A 143 -4.56 9.75 -9.36
N GLN A 144 -3.75 8.79 -9.77
CA GLN A 144 -3.03 8.83 -11.02
C GLN A 144 -3.14 7.48 -11.73
N ALA A 145 -3.61 7.49 -12.97
CA ALA A 145 -3.52 6.33 -13.85
C ALA A 145 -2.07 6.12 -14.28
N LEU A 146 -1.61 4.88 -14.25
CA LEU A 146 -0.24 4.53 -14.63
C LEU A 146 -0.13 3.11 -15.15
N THR A 147 0.94 2.82 -15.87
CA THR A 147 1.32 1.45 -16.19
C THR A 147 2.11 0.87 -15.01
N LEU A 148 1.58 -0.19 -14.41
CA LEU A 148 2.24 -0.86 -13.27
C LEU A 148 3.48 -1.63 -13.73
N PHE A 149 3.32 -2.47 -14.77
CA PHE A 149 4.38 -3.29 -15.34
C PHE A 149 3.98 -3.76 -16.75
N THR A 150 4.87 -4.49 -17.40
CA THR A 150 4.59 -5.12 -18.71
C THR A 150 4.57 -6.62 -18.53
N GLU A 151 3.52 -7.27 -19.03
CA GLU A 151 3.33 -8.71 -19.01
C GLU A 151 3.08 -9.21 -20.43
N ASN A 152 3.87 -10.18 -20.90
CA ASN A 152 3.79 -10.71 -22.27
C ASN A 152 3.78 -9.62 -23.37
N GLY A 153 4.58 -8.57 -23.18
CA GLY A 153 4.68 -7.43 -24.10
C GLY A 153 3.52 -6.44 -24.01
N GLN A 154 2.56 -6.63 -23.13
CA GLN A 154 1.41 -5.74 -22.92
C GLN A 154 1.53 -4.98 -21.60
N ALA A 155 1.24 -3.68 -21.63
CA ALA A 155 1.20 -2.86 -20.44
C ALA A 155 0.01 -3.22 -19.56
N VAL A 156 0.27 -3.50 -18.28
CA VAL A 156 -0.77 -3.70 -17.26
C VAL A 156 -1.11 -2.35 -16.64
N GLN A 157 -2.33 -1.91 -16.87
CA GLN A 157 -2.81 -0.63 -16.40
C GLN A 157 -3.25 -0.69 -14.94
N GLY A 158 -2.98 0.36 -14.22
CA GLY A 158 -3.37 0.52 -12.84
C GLY A 158 -3.56 1.97 -12.47
N PHE A 159 -3.70 2.21 -11.19
CA PHE A 159 -3.76 3.54 -10.62
C PHE A 159 -3.06 3.56 -9.26
N ALA A 160 -2.51 4.72 -8.93
CA ALA A 160 -1.99 5.02 -7.60
C ALA A 160 -2.88 6.06 -6.92
N ILE A 161 -3.04 5.91 -5.62
CA ILE A 161 -3.82 6.82 -4.79
C ILE A 161 -2.95 7.31 -3.64
N CYS A 162 -3.00 8.61 -3.40
CA CYS A 162 -2.53 9.25 -2.18
C CYS A 162 -3.76 9.69 -1.38
N ALA A 163 -4.05 8.95 -0.31
CA ALA A 163 -5.15 9.23 0.60
C ALA A 163 -4.62 9.86 1.88
N TYR A 164 -5.26 10.95 2.31
CA TYR A 164 -4.86 11.76 3.46
C TYR A 164 -5.84 11.56 4.61
N LYS A 165 -5.32 11.37 5.81
CA LYS A 165 -6.12 11.40 7.03
C LYS A 165 -6.17 12.81 7.59
N PRO A 166 -7.33 13.46 7.62
CA PRO A 166 -7.47 14.80 8.23
C PRO A 166 -6.99 14.85 9.69
N ALA A 167 -6.56 16.05 10.07
CA ALA A 167 -6.10 16.33 11.44
C ALA A 167 -7.24 16.30 12.47
#